data_a8db082f2507ca281ae63c755053efb2
#
_entry.id   a8db082f2507ca281ae63c755053efb2
#
_cell.length_a   1.000
_cell.length_b   1.000
_cell.length_c   1.000
_cell.angle_alpha   90.00
_cell.angle_beta   90.00
_cell.angle_gamma   90.00
#
_symmetry.space_group_name_H-M   'P 1'
#
loop_
_entity.id
_entity.type
_entity.pdbx_description
1 polymer ?
#
loop_
_entity_poly.entity_id
_entity_poly.type
_entity_poly.pdbx_seq_one_letter_code
_entity_poly.pdbx_strand_id
1 'polypeptide(L)'
;MSRRFWTADFHLGFTRLLEIEGRPFASIEEHDAALLKACRVAKEGDVIVHVGDLASVNYDNHDGRSKGLACNPMDIVKGLGATLVNVRGNHDLNNKVRSVCDSMQVHLGKRFPCVTVGHYPSTDKRSADYVKKGWINLCGHVHKKWHHLLDLTNQVLNINVGVDANGYKLVSDDELIRYIEHVLSMPKSKLNKAEIINGKVQLV
;
A
#
# COMPACT_ATOMS: atom_id res chain seq x y z
N MET A 1 21.48 9.75 -3.44
CA MET A 1 20.77 9.15 -2.29
C MET A 1 19.71 8.21 -2.82
N SER A 2 19.54 7.03 -2.22
CA SER A 2 18.48 6.08 -2.56
C SER A 2 17.11 6.69 -2.20
N ARG A 3 16.16 6.65 -3.14
CA ARG A 3 14.78 7.08 -2.90
C ARG A 3 13.94 5.88 -2.48
N ARG A 4 12.89 6.13 -1.73
CA ARG A 4 11.91 5.12 -1.35
C ARG A 4 10.53 5.50 -1.89
N PHE A 5 9.83 4.50 -2.42
CA PHE A 5 8.49 4.62 -2.97
C PHE A 5 7.55 3.62 -2.29
N TRP A 6 6.29 3.97 -2.20
CA TRP A 6 5.24 3.21 -1.55
C TRP A 6 4.13 2.88 -2.52
N THR A 7 3.57 1.69 -2.39
CA THR A 7 2.41 1.23 -3.14
C THR A 7 1.81 0.00 -2.48
N ALA A 8 0.60 -0.42 -2.90
CA ALA A 8 -0.06 -1.66 -2.49
C ALA A 8 -1.10 -2.08 -3.52
N ASP A 9 -1.64 -3.28 -3.37
CA ASP A 9 -2.83 -3.77 -4.07
C ASP A 9 -2.67 -3.79 -5.60
N PHE A 10 -1.51 -4.19 -6.10
CA PHE A 10 -1.31 -4.35 -7.54
C PHE A 10 -2.24 -5.40 -8.11
N HIS A 11 -2.33 -6.57 -7.47
CA HIS A 11 -3.13 -7.70 -7.95
C HIS A 11 -2.85 -8.05 -9.41
N LEU A 12 -1.58 -8.08 -9.81
CA LEU A 12 -1.20 -8.42 -11.18
C LEU A 12 -1.82 -9.77 -11.60
N GLY A 13 -2.40 -9.83 -12.77
CA GLY A 13 -3.05 -11.02 -13.31
C GLY A 13 -4.48 -11.26 -12.80
N PHE A 14 -5.04 -10.40 -11.95
CA PHE A 14 -6.39 -10.59 -11.40
C PHE A 14 -7.47 -9.88 -12.24
N THR A 15 -7.88 -10.47 -13.33
CA THR A 15 -8.82 -9.88 -14.31
C THR A 15 -10.12 -9.40 -13.64
N ARG A 16 -10.70 -10.21 -12.75
CA ARG A 16 -11.97 -9.89 -12.10
C ARG A 16 -11.91 -8.63 -11.24
N LEU A 17 -10.72 -8.25 -10.77
CA LEU A 17 -10.55 -7.05 -9.95
C LEU A 17 -10.86 -5.76 -10.74
N LEU A 18 -10.66 -5.79 -12.08
CA LEU A 18 -11.00 -4.66 -12.94
C LEU A 18 -12.50 -4.31 -12.82
N GLU A 19 -13.35 -5.32 -12.76
CA GLU A 19 -14.80 -5.16 -12.59
C GLU A 19 -15.16 -4.79 -11.15
N ILE A 20 -14.62 -5.54 -10.16
CA ILE A 20 -14.94 -5.37 -8.73
C ILE A 20 -14.59 -3.96 -8.25
N GLU A 21 -13.40 -3.48 -8.59
CA GLU A 21 -12.91 -2.17 -8.17
C GLU A 21 -13.19 -1.07 -9.22
N GLY A 22 -13.70 -1.43 -10.39
CA GLY A 22 -13.94 -0.49 -11.49
C GLY A 22 -12.65 0.20 -11.95
N ARG A 23 -11.57 -0.57 -12.08
CA ARG A 23 -10.28 -0.05 -12.56
C ARG A 23 -10.37 0.36 -14.02
N PRO A 24 -9.82 1.53 -14.43
CA PRO A 24 -10.03 2.12 -15.75
C PRO A 24 -9.11 1.52 -16.83
N PHE A 25 -9.10 0.20 -16.95
CA PHE A 25 -8.29 -0.53 -17.94
C PHE A 25 -9.18 -1.47 -18.73
N ALA A 26 -8.95 -1.56 -20.04
CA ALA A 26 -9.73 -2.39 -20.93
C ALA A 26 -9.39 -3.89 -20.81
N SER A 27 -8.19 -4.22 -20.33
CA SER A 27 -7.77 -5.60 -20.10
C SER A 27 -6.78 -5.70 -18.93
N ILE A 28 -6.56 -6.93 -18.45
CA ILE A 28 -5.60 -7.20 -17.38
C ILE A 28 -4.15 -6.96 -17.86
N GLU A 29 -3.87 -7.20 -19.12
CA GLU A 29 -2.57 -6.95 -19.74
C GLU A 29 -2.27 -5.44 -19.77
N GLU A 30 -3.24 -4.61 -20.10
CA GLU A 30 -3.11 -3.15 -20.06
C GLU A 30 -2.89 -2.66 -18.62
N HIS A 31 -3.68 -3.17 -17.68
CA HIS A 31 -3.55 -2.87 -16.26
C HIS A 31 -2.15 -3.21 -15.76
N ASP A 32 -1.70 -4.44 -15.96
CA ASP A 32 -0.41 -4.91 -15.47
C ASP A 32 0.75 -4.13 -16.11
N ALA A 33 0.66 -3.86 -17.42
CA ALA A 33 1.65 -3.04 -18.12
C ALA A 33 1.70 -1.60 -17.57
N ALA A 34 0.55 -1.00 -17.23
CA ALA A 34 0.48 0.35 -16.66
C ALA A 34 1.15 0.41 -15.28
N LEU A 35 0.88 -0.56 -14.39
CA LEU A 35 1.49 -0.63 -13.06
C LEU A 35 3.00 -0.86 -13.13
N LEU A 36 3.43 -1.78 -13.99
CA LEU A 36 4.87 -2.02 -14.19
C LEU A 36 5.58 -0.81 -14.81
N LYS A 37 4.90 -0.08 -15.70
CA LYS A 37 5.41 1.18 -16.23
C LYS A 37 5.53 2.24 -15.13
N ALA A 38 4.56 2.34 -14.21
CA ALA A 38 4.64 3.26 -13.07
C ALA A 38 5.86 2.97 -12.17
N CYS A 39 6.24 1.71 -12.03
CA CYS A 39 7.43 1.33 -11.26
C CYS A 39 8.76 1.85 -11.85
N ARG A 40 8.80 2.20 -13.13
CA ARG A 40 10.02 2.70 -13.82
C ARG A 40 10.50 4.06 -13.33
N VAL A 41 9.71 4.76 -12.50
CA VAL A 41 10.16 5.98 -11.82
C VAL A 41 11.27 5.69 -10.81
N ALA A 42 11.25 4.51 -10.21
CA ALA A 42 12.31 4.00 -9.35
C ALA A 42 13.47 3.48 -10.21
N LYS A 43 14.69 3.81 -9.83
CA LYS A 43 15.93 3.46 -10.53
C LYS A 43 16.75 2.48 -9.71
N GLU A 44 17.85 2.01 -10.27
CA GLU A 44 18.85 1.22 -9.55
C GLU A 44 19.28 1.94 -8.27
N GLY A 45 19.29 1.23 -7.15
CA GLY A 45 19.56 1.76 -5.82
C GLY A 45 18.34 2.34 -5.10
N ASP A 46 17.20 2.55 -5.78
CA ASP A 46 15.95 2.92 -5.13
C ASP A 46 15.22 1.69 -4.55
N VAL A 47 14.29 1.93 -3.64
CA VAL A 47 13.47 0.89 -2.99
C VAL A 47 12.00 1.16 -3.26
N ILE A 48 11.28 0.14 -3.73
CA ILE A 48 9.80 0.13 -3.78
C ILE A 48 9.32 -0.75 -2.62
N VAL A 49 8.58 -0.16 -1.69
CA VAL A 49 7.87 -0.90 -0.63
C VAL A 49 6.45 -1.15 -1.09
N HIS A 50 6.16 -2.40 -1.39
CA HIS A 50 4.82 -2.86 -1.77
C HIS A 50 4.12 -3.42 -0.53
N VAL A 51 3.01 -2.82 -0.13
CA VAL A 51 2.31 -3.11 1.13
C VAL A 51 1.20 -4.14 0.92
N GLY A 52 1.57 -5.26 0.28
CA GLY A 52 0.73 -6.44 0.15
C GLY A 52 -0.17 -6.50 -1.10
N ASP A 53 -0.58 -7.72 -1.40
CA ASP A 53 -1.45 -8.08 -2.52
C ASP A 53 -0.83 -7.74 -3.90
N LEU A 54 0.38 -8.29 -4.12
CA LEU A 54 1.18 -8.03 -5.32
C LEU A 54 0.56 -8.65 -6.58
N ALA A 55 0.14 -9.93 -6.51
CA ALA A 55 -0.26 -10.66 -7.71
C ALA A 55 -1.20 -11.83 -7.43
N SER A 56 -1.92 -12.27 -8.46
CA SER A 56 -2.72 -13.50 -8.48
C SER A 56 -2.18 -14.47 -9.51
N VAL A 57 -1.60 -15.58 -9.07
CA VAL A 57 -1.00 -16.61 -9.95
C VAL A 57 -1.97 -17.75 -10.24
N ASN A 58 -2.79 -18.10 -9.26
CA ASN A 58 -3.66 -19.28 -9.29
C ASN A 58 -5.12 -18.89 -9.01
N TYR A 59 -5.60 -17.82 -9.63
CA TYR A 59 -7.02 -17.54 -9.49
C TYR A 59 -7.79 -18.49 -10.41
N ASP A 60 -7.95 -19.73 -9.94
CA ASP A 60 -8.89 -20.67 -10.51
C ASP A 60 -10.29 -20.17 -10.16
N ASN A 61 -10.80 -19.30 -11.02
CA ASN A 61 -12.19 -18.91 -10.92
C ASN A 61 -13.03 -20.09 -11.39
N HIS A 62 -13.92 -20.53 -10.55
CA HIS A 62 -15.00 -21.47 -10.93
C HIS A 62 -15.81 -21.01 -12.15
N ASP A 63 -15.62 -19.77 -12.63
CA ASP A 63 -16.27 -19.19 -13.79
C ASP A 63 -15.36 -19.01 -15.03
N GLY A 64 -14.10 -19.43 -14.95
CA GLY A 64 -13.14 -19.38 -16.07
C GLY A 64 -12.73 -17.98 -16.54
N ARG A 65 -13.06 -16.92 -15.80
CA ARG A 65 -12.87 -15.52 -16.23
C ARG A 65 -11.54 -14.89 -15.83
N SER A 66 -10.79 -15.47 -14.91
CA SER A 66 -9.46 -14.97 -14.53
C SER A 66 -8.39 -15.95 -14.92
N LYS A 67 -7.46 -15.50 -15.72
CA LYS A 67 -6.35 -16.36 -16.20
C LYS A 67 -5.18 -16.42 -15.21
N GLY A 68 -5.11 -15.52 -14.22
CA GLY A 68 -3.92 -15.35 -13.40
C GLY A 68 -2.69 -14.93 -14.21
N LEU A 69 -1.58 -14.70 -13.52
CA LEU A 69 -0.30 -14.47 -14.20
C LEU A 69 0.23 -15.78 -14.80
N ALA A 70 0.67 -15.72 -16.05
CA ALA A 70 1.32 -16.84 -16.74
C ALA A 70 2.74 -17.12 -16.24
N CYS A 71 3.33 -16.23 -15.42
CA CYS A 71 4.69 -16.33 -14.92
C CYS A 71 4.76 -16.14 -13.41
N ASN A 72 5.92 -16.46 -12.82
CA ASN A 72 6.14 -16.21 -11.40
C ASN A 72 6.17 -14.69 -11.14
N PRO A 73 5.37 -14.14 -10.20
CA PRO A 73 5.37 -12.72 -9.86
C PRO A 73 6.75 -12.18 -9.51
N MET A 74 7.59 -13.01 -8.90
CA MET A 74 8.95 -12.61 -8.53
C MET A 74 9.89 -12.43 -9.71
N ASP A 75 9.59 -13.02 -10.88
CA ASP A 75 10.37 -12.77 -12.11
C ASP A 75 10.02 -11.42 -12.73
N ILE A 76 8.77 -10.98 -12.60
CA ILE A 76 8.37 -9.62 -12.96
C ILE A 76 9.11 -8.60 -12.10
N VAL A 77 9.18 -8.85 -10.79
CA VAL A 77 9.88 -7.98 -9.83
C VAL A 77 11.35 -7.81 -10.16
N LYS A 78 12.04 -8.87 -10.57
CA LYS A 78 13.47 -8.80 -10.98
C LYS A 78 13.71 -7.85 -12.15
N GLY A 79 12.73 -7.65 -13.01
CA GLY A 79 12.79 -6.74 -14.15
C GLY A 79 12.60 -5.26 -13.85
N LEU A 80 12.28 -4.89 -12.59
CA LEU A 80 11.93 -3.50 -12.24
C LEU A 80 13.13 -2.55 -12.15
N GLY A 81 14.36 -3.06 -12.05
CA GLY A 81 15.58 -2.26 -11.91
C GLY A 81 15.76 -1.60 -10.53
N ALA A 82 14.76 -1.61 -9.67
CA ALA A 82 14.79 -1.16 -8.28
C ALA A 82 14.59 -2.35 -7.33
N THR A 83 14.99 -2.23 -6.07
CA THR A 83 14.73 -3.24 -5.05
C THR A 83 13.26 -3.19 -4.63
N LEU A 84 12.52 -4.30 -4.79
CA LEU A 84 11.17 -4.41 -4.26
C LEU A 84 11.17 -5.13 -2.92
N VAL A 85 10.58 -4.50 -1.91
CA VAL A 85 10.30 -5.05 -0.57
C VAL A 85 8.81 -5.29 -0.47
N ASN A 86 8.35 -6.54 -0.48
CA ASN A 86 6.93 -6.88 -0.35
C ASN A 86 6.59 -7.19 1.11
N VAL A 87 5.68 -6.42 1.70
CA VAL A 87 5.00 -6.71 2.97
C VAL A 87 3.81 -7.61 2.66
N ARG A 88 3.52 -8.61 3.49
CA ARG A 88 2.50 -9.60 3.17
C ARG A 88 1.08 -9.03 3.16
N GLY A 89 0.35 -9.25 2.06
CA GLY A 89 -1.09 -9.09 1.95
C GLY A 89 -1.83 -10.43 2.10
N ASN A 90 -3.17 -10.38 2.10
CA ASN A 90 -3.98 -11.59 2.29
C ASN A 90 -4.01 -12.51 1.06
N HIS A 91 -3.73 -11.98 -0.12
CA HIS A 91 -3.65 -12.78 -1.33
C HIS A 91 -2.26 -13.37 -1.58
N ASP A 92 -1.21 -12.80 -1.03
CA ASP A 92 0.18 -13.13 -1.38
C ASP A 92 0.54 -14.60 -1.11
N LEU A 93 0.19 -15.14 0.06
CA LEU A 93 0.54 -16.51 0.44
C LEU A 93 -0.02 -17.53 -0.55
N ASN A 94 -1.29 -17.41 -0.89
CA ASN A 94 -1.97 -18.33 -1.80
C ASN A 94 -1.50 -18.19 -3.26
N ASN A 95 -0.91 -17.05 -3.59
CA ASN A 95 -0.41 -16.73 -4.94
C ASN A 95 1.12 -16.88 -5.08
N LYS A 96 1.78 -17.57 -4.16
CA LYS A 96 3.24 -17.84 -4.20
C LYS A 96 4.10 -16.57 -4.24
N VAL A 97 3.55 -15.46 -3.78
CA VAL A 97 4.28 -14.20 -3.65
C VAL A 97 5.16 -14.26 -2.40
N ARG A 98 6.45 -14.01 -2.56
CA ARG A 98 7.37 -13.92 -1.43
C ARG A 98 7.24 -12.56 -0.77
N SER A 99 7.01 -12.59 0.55
CA SER A 99 6.99 -11.40 1.38
C SER A 99 8.18 -11.41 2.34
N VAL A 100 8.74 -10.24 2.60
CA VAL A 100 9.88 -10.08 3.51
C VAL A 100 9.43 -10.18 4.97
N CYS A 101 8.23 -9.63 5.26
CA CYS A 101 7.64 -9.60 6.60
C CYS A 101 6.12 -9.41 6.50
N ASP A 102 5.43 -9.56 7.63
CA ASP A 102 4.00 -9.26 7.77
C ASP A 102 3.77 -7.77 8.04
N SER A 103 4.72 -7.14 8.69
CA SER A 103 4.73 -5.71 8.99
C SER A 103 6.16 -5.24 9.29
N MET A 104 6.37 -3.94 9.21
CA MET A 104 7.63 -3.31 9.62
C MET A 104 7.40 -1.94 10.23
N GLN A 105 8.42 -1.42 10.89
CA GLN A 105 8.45 -0.05 11.41
C GLN A 105 9.46 0.75 10.61
N VAL A 106 9.11 1.97 10.26
CA VAL A 106 9.97 2.85 9.48
C VAL A 106 9.95 4.28 10.03
N HIS A 107 10.90 5.06 9.58
CA HIS A 107 10.91 6.51 9.78
C HIS A 107 10.61 7.19 8.44
N LEU A 108 9.72 8.18 8.45
CA LEU A 108 9.48 9.11 7.35
C LEU A 108 10.07 10.46 7.73
N GLY A 109 11.37 10.61 7.49
CA GLY A 109 12.14 11.78 7.94
C GLY A 109 12.20 11.91 9.47
N LYS A 110 12.71 13.03 9.95
CA LYS A 110 12.81 13.33 11.39
C LYS A 110 11.45 13.59 12.04
N ARG A 111 10.46 14.06 11.25
CA ARG A 111 9.16 14.48 11.76
C ARG A 111 8.23 13.31 12.10
N PHE A 112 8.35 12.21 11.38
CA PHE A 112 7.53 11.02 11.58
C PHE A 112 8.40 9.80 11.92
N PRO A 113 8.90 9.72 13.16
CA PRO A 113 9.80 8.63 13.57
C PRO A 113 9.06 7.32 13.88
N CYS A 114 7.73 7.36 14.02
CA CYS A 114 6.91 6.23 14.46
C CYS A 114 5.85 5.90 13.41
N VAL A 115 6.24 5.16 12.37
CA VAL A 115 5.36 4.74 11.29
C VAL A 115 5.37 3.22 11.21
N THR A 116 4.19 2.63 11.32
CA THR A 116 3.97 1.20 11.04
C THR A 116 3.64 1.03 9.56
N VAL A 117 4.07 -0.05 8.96
CA VAL A 117 3.73 -0.47 7.61
C VAL A 117 3.19 -1.88 7.68
N GLY A 118 1.97 -2.08 7.24
CA GLY A 118 1.33 -3.40 7.20
C GLY A 118 0.09 -3.34 6.32
N HIS A 119 -0.27 -4.46 5.70
CA HIS A 119 -1.32 -4.49 4.69
C HIS A 119 -2.68 -4.01 5.19
N TYR A 120 -3.02 -4.30 6.45
CA TYR A 120 -4.34 -3.98 7.02
C TYR A 120 -4.37 -2.64 7.74
N PRO A 121 -5.50 -1.88 7.62
CA PRO A 121 -5.71 -0.70 8.46
C PRO A 121 -5.90 -1.07 9.93
N SER A 122 -5.71 -0.12 10.84
CA SER A 122 -5.85 -0.32 12.29
C SER A 122 -7.26 -0.75 12.73
N THR A 123 -8.25 -0.50 11.91
CA THR A 123 -9.65 -0.91 12.13
C THR A 123 -9.90 -2.38 11.82
N ASP A 124 -8.94 -3.07 11.19
CA ASP A 124 -9.01 -4.50 10.92
C ASP A 124 -8.31 -5.29 12.02
N LYS A 125 -8.99 -6.27 12.61
CA LYS A 125 -8.44 -7.11 13.69
C LYS A 125 -7.11 -7.80 13.34
N ARG A 126 -6.82 -8.02 12.05
CA ARG A 126 -5.58 -8.63 11.57
C ARG A 126 -4.37 -7.71 11.73
N SER A 127 -4.57 -6.43 11.99
CA SER A 127 -3.52 -5.46 12.27
C SER A 127 -3.13 -5.36 13.75
N ALA A 128 -3.87 -6.00 14.65
CA ALA A 128 -3.75 -5.82 16.10
C ALA A 128 -2.34 -6.09 16.65
N ASP A 129 -1.60 -7.02 16.04
CA ASP A 129 -0.27 -7.41 16.51
C ASP A 129 0.83 -6.41 16.17
N TYR A 130 0.60 -5.51 15.18
CA TYR A 130 1.65 -4.61 14.72
C TYR A 130 1.30 -3.12 14.77
N VAL A 131 0.01 -2.75 14.67
CA VAL A 131 -0.40 -1.35 14.76
C VAL A 131 -0.30 -0.86 16.21
N LYS A 132 0.31 0.30 16.40
CA LYS A 132 0.54 0.87 17.73
C LYS A 132 -0.23 2.17 17.91
N LYS A 133 -0.88 2.30 19.07
CA LYS A 133 -1.59 3.51 19.48
C LYS A 133 -0.70 4.76 19.35
N GLY A 134 -1.22 5.80 18.75
CA GLY A 134 -0.54 7.07 18.56
C GLY A 134 0.45 7.07 17.38
N TRP A 135 0.45 6.02 16.54
CA TRP A 135 1.33 5.92 15.37
C TRP A 135 0.59 6.21 14.07
N ILE A 136 1.35 6.49 13.01
CA ILE A 136 0.85 6.46 11.64
C ILE A 136 0.96 5.02 11.13
N ASN A 137 -0.05 4.55 10.40
CA ASN A 137 -0.05 3.24 9.75
C ASN A 137 -0.15 3.42 8.23
N LEU A 138 0.84 2.98 7.46
CA LEU A 138 0.77 2.89 6.01
C LEU A 138 0.18 1.54 5.66
N CYS A 139 -0.94 1.53 4.92
CA CYS A 139 -1.65 0.31 4.58
C CYS A 139 -2.15 0.29 3.13
N GLY A 140 -2.58 -0.89 2.68
CA GLY A 140 -3.37 -1.14 1.49
C GLY A 140 -4.73 -1.71 1.86
N HIS A 141 -5.16 -2.78 1.19
CA HIS A 141 -6.34 -3.60 1.47
C HIS A 141 -7.71 -2.94 1.20
N VAL A 142 -7.81 -1.66 1.33
CA VAL A 142 -9.09 -0.92 1.26
C VAL A 142 -9.37 -0.33 -0.13
N HIS A 143 -8.44 -0.53 -1.07
CA HIS A 143 -8.56 -0.05 -2.45
C HIS A 143 -8.94 1.44 -2.53
N LYS A 144 -10.03 1.78 -3.20
CA LYS A 144 -10.50 3.17 -3.40
C LYS A 144 -11.39 3.73 -2.29
N LYS A 145 -11.62 2.98 -1.19
CA LYS A 145 -12.59 3.37 -0.16
C LYS A 145 -12.24 4.69 0.52
N TRP A 146 -10.98 4.96 0.75
CA TRP A 146 -10.47 6.20 1.32
C TRP A 146 -8.94 6.34 1.10
N HIS A 147 -8.46 7.58 1.16
CA HIS A 147 -7.02 7.90 1.10
C HIS A 147 -6.38 7.90 2.50
N HIS A 148 -7.13 8.34 3.50
CA HIS A 148 -6.73 8.28 4.91
C HIS A 148 -7.94 8.03 5.79
N LEU A 149 -7.67 7.46 6.97
CA LEU A 149 -8.69 7.22 8.00
C LEU A 149 -8.07 7.41 9.38
N LEU A 150 -8.65 8.31 10.18
CA LEU A 150 -8.32 8.44 11.59
C LEU A 150 -9.16 7.44 12.39
N ASP A 151 -8.50 6.44 12.93
CA ASP A 151 -9.09 5.49 13.87
C ASP A 151 -9.03 6.08 15.28
N LEU A 152 -10.16 6.61 15.75
CA LEU A 152 -10.26 7.23 17.06
C LEU A 152 -10.08 6.24 18.22
N THR A 153 -10.51 5.00 18.03
CA THR A 153 -10.44 3.96 19.06
C THR A 153 -8.98 3.61 19.36
N ASN A 154 -8.21 3.37 18.31
CA ASN A 154 -6.80 3.01 18.41
C ASN A 154 -5.86 4.23 18.38
N GLN A 155 -6.41 5.43 18.12
CA GLN A 155 -5.63 6.67 17.96
C GLN A 155 -4.56 6.54 16.87
N VAL A 156 -4.93 5.99 15.71
CA VAL A 156 -4.03 5.71 14.58
C VAL A 156 -4.50 6.50 13.37
N LEU A 157 -3.57 7.18 12.72
CA LEU A 157 -3.80 7.74 11.40
C LEU A 157 -3.38 6.71 10.35
N ASN A 158 -4.37 6.09 9.68
CA ASN A 158 -4.13 5.20 8.56
C ASN A 158 -3.97 6.01 7.27
N ILE A 159 -2.94 5.73 6.49
CA ILE A 159 -2.69 6.28 5.16
C ILE A 159 -2.70 5.14 4.14
N ASN A 160 -3.58 5.22 3.17
CA ASN A 160 -3.70 4.24 2.10
C ASN A 160 -2.69 4.52 0.99
N VAL A 161 -1.73 3.61 0.81
CA VAL A 161 -0.73 3.68 -0.26
C VAL A 161 -1.10 2.80 -1.46
N GLY A 162 -2.29 2.19 -1.46
CA GLY A 162 -2.81 1.36 -2.56
C GLY A 162 -2.97 2.14 -3.86
N VAL A 163 -2.76 1.47 -4.99
CA VAL A 163 -2.79 2.09 -6.33
C VAL A 163 -4.13 2.71 -6.68
N ASP A 164 -5.22 2.12 -6.23
CA ASP A 164 -6.58 2.61 -6.49
C ASP A 164 -6.82 3.99 -5.87
N ALA A 165 -6.23 4.26 -4.70
CA ALA A 165 -6.31 5.55 -4.03
C ALA A 165 -5.30 6.57 -4.61
N ASN A 166 -4.21 6.12 -5.24
CA ASN A 166 -3.10 6.97 -5.66
C ASN A 166 -2.96 7.09 -7.19
N GLY A 167 -4.04 6.84 -7.95
CA GLY A 167 -4.10 7.04 -9.40
C GLY A 167 -3.12 6.15 -10.16
N TYR A 168 -2.93 4.92 -9.68
CA TYR A 168 -2.06 3.89 -10.29
C TYR A 168 -0.58 4.32 -10.38
N LYS A 169 -0.10 5.08 -9.39
CA LYS A 169 1.29 5.57 -9.30
C LYS A 169 1.93 5.13 -8.00
N LEU A 170 3.26 5.11 -7.99
CA LEU A 170 4.03 5.01 -6.76
C LEU A 170 4.01 6.36 -6.03
N VAL A 171 4.00 6.32 -4.71
CA VAL A 171 4.08 7.49 -3.83
C VAL A 171 5.49 7.59 -3.26
N SER A 172 6.21 8.66 -3.50
CA SER A 172 7.53 8.88 -2.91
C SER A 172 7.45 9.27 -1.43
N ASP A 173 8.56 9.12 -0.69
CA ASP A 173 8.63 9.59 0.71
C ASP A 173 8.23 11.07 0.84
N ASP A 174 8.69 11.92 -0.08
CA ASP A 174 8.41 13.35 -0.03
C ASP A 174 6.92 13.66 -0.29
N GLU A 175 6.28 12.96 -1.22
CA GLU A 175 4.85 13.09 -1.48
C GLU A 175 4.04 12.61 -0.28
N LEU A 176 4.43 11.48 0.30
CA LEU A 176 3.77 10.91 1.48
C LEU A 176 3.89 11.83 2.69
N ILE A 177 5.07 12.39 2.96
CA ILE A 177 5.31 13.36 4.04
C ILE A 177 4.40 14.58 3.85
N ARG A 178 4.40 15.19 2.65
CA ARG A 178 3.53 16.35 2.36
C ARG A 178 2.05 16.01 2.53
N TYR A 179 1.63 14.81 2.10
CA TYR A 179 0.25 14.39 2.26
C TYR A 179 -0.13 14.24 3.73
N ILE A 180 0.72 13.59 4.55
CA ILE A 180 0.49 13.45 5.99
C ILE A 180 0.41 14.83 6.66
N GLU A 181 1.32 15.74 6.32
CA GLU A 181 1.31 17.12 6.83
C GLU A 181 0.02 17.87 6.47
N HIS A 182 -0.43 17.71 5.21
CA HIS A 182 -1.70 18.28 4.77
C HIS A 182 -2.89 17.74 5.57
N VAL A 183 -2.97 16.41 5.72
CA VAL A 183 -4.03 15.76 6.51
C VAL A 183 -4.05 16.29 7.94
N LEU A 184 -2.89 16.44 8.56
CA LEU A 184 -2.76 16.93 9.94
C LEU A 184 -3.05 18.43 10.09
N SER A 185 -2.95 19.22 9.00
CA SER A 185 -3.31 20.64 8.98
C SER A 185 -4.80 20.89 8.75
N MET A 186 -5.57 19.86 8.44
CA MET A 186 -7.02 20.00 8.23
C MET A 186 -7.72 20.49 9.50
N PRO A 187 -8.80 21.31 9.37
CA PRO A 187 -9.58 21.74 10.53
C PRO A 187 -10.05 20.54 11.38
N LYS A 188 -10.02 20.68 12.70
CA LYS A 188 -10.40 19.63 13.67
C LYS A 188 -11.79 19.02 13.40
N SER A 189 -12.72 19.77 12.80
CA SER A 189 -14.02 19.26 12.37
C SER A 189 -13.96 18.18 11.27
N LYS A 190 -12.87 18.16 10.49
CA LYS A 190 -12.64 17.15 9.43
C LYS A 190 -11.77 15.98 9.87
N LEU A 191 -10.97 16.17 10.92
CA LEU A 191 -10.05 15.16 11.47
C LEU A 191 -10.44 14.64 12.86
N ASN A 192 -11.63 14.95 13.37
CA ASN A 192 -12.07 14.56 14.70
C ASN A 192 -10.98 14.73 15.79
N LYS A 193 -10.36 15.92 15.84
CA LYS A 193 -9.46 16.32 16.93
C LYS A 193 -8.19 15.46 17.11
N ALA A 194 -7.43 15.22 16.07
CA ALA A 194 -6.11 14.62 16.22
C ALA A 194 -4.99 15.66 16.05
N GLU A 195 -3.97 15.57 16.88
CA GLU A 195 -2.73 16.35 16.78
C GLU A 195 -1.53 15.40 16.79
N ILE A 196 -0.42 15.81 16.19
CA ILE A 196 0.85 15.11 16.39
C ILE A 196 1.66 15.84 17.45
N ILE A 197 1.83 15.17 18.57
CA ILE A 197 2.68 15.64 19.67
C ILE A 197 3.83 14.65 19.81
N ASN A 198 5.08 15.16 19.70
CA ASN A 198 6.29 14.33 19.74
C ASN A 198 6.28 13.15 18.75
N GLY A 199 5.79 13.38 17.52
CA GLY A 199 5.74 12.36 16.47
C GLY A 199 4.66 11.29 16.63
N LYS A 200 3.73 11.45 17.58
CA LYS A 200 2.60 10.52 17.82
C LYS A 200 1.26 11.21 17.61
N VAL A 201 0.32 10.47 17.02
CA VAL A 201 -1.08 10.90 16.89
C VAL A 201 -1.74 10.89 18.27
N GLN A 202 -2.23 12.03 18.73
CA GLN A 202 -2.98 12.17 19.98
C GLN A 202 -4.35 12.79 19.68
N LEU A 203 -5.39 12.30 20.36
CA LEU A 203 -6.70 12.93 20.37
C LEU A 203 -6.67 14.10 21.37
N VAL A 204 -7.17 15.26 20.95
CA VAL A 204 -7.25 16.47 21.76
C VAL A 204 -8.72 16.82 22.03
#